data_9954921436adb2e5d14f8f6b62f8bafa
#
_entry.id   9954921436adb2e5d14f8f6b62f8bafa
#
_cell.length_a   1.000
_cell.length_b   1.000
_cell.length_c   1.000
_cell.angle_alpha   90.00
_cell.angle_beta   90.00
_cell.angle_gamma   90.00
#
_symmetry.space_group_name_H-M   'P 1'
#
loop_
_entity.id
_entity.type
_entity.pdbx_description
1 polymer ?
#
loop_
_entity_poly.entity_id
_entity_poly.type
_entity_poly.pdbx_seq_one_letter_code
_entity_poly.pdbx_strand_id
1 'polypeptide(L)'
;MAKYLSPFQFGTLATNENFIDRQEDRALLKQLLSSHINVMLISPRRWGKSSLVKRAMSELAGEDNNVRICYIDAFSIGSESEFYRTFASQVIACASSKMERWIEDAKKFLTGVIPQVVINDQVTDFMAFDLKFVPQERDKMAILQLPELLAKEKGIRIIVCIDEFQQLANLPEYKDMEGKMRSVWQQQQLTSYCLYGSKRNMMINIFNNSNSPFYRFGQVIFMQKIAKEHWIPFILSSFEKTGKSISAEMAERICDAVACHSWYLQQLCYFIWSFTVSEVTEDIYHLGLKQVLNINTPMFQNDTENLSSTQIEMLKAIANGEQHFSSQAVKQIYNLGNPNTIVKNRKTLQNKDIIEKQNDAFVFVDPIYRLWFKEEYCR
;
A
#
# COMPACT_ATOMS: atom_id res chain seq x y z
N MET A 1 38.16 0.22 -10.73
CA MET A 1 36.85 -0.31 -11.09
C MET A 1 35.79 0.63 -10.55
N ALA A 2 35.03 1.30 -11.40
CA ALA A 2 33.89 2.11 -10.96
C ALA A 2 32.92 1.18 -10.25
N LYS A 3 32.63 1.45 -8.99
CA LYS A 3 31.71 0.64 -8.19
C LYS A 3 30.31 1.06 -8.60
N TYR A 4 29.73 0.37 -9.60
CA TYR A 4 28.33 0.60 -9.98
C TYR A 4 27.44 0.31 -8.80
N LEU A 5 26.55 1.25 -8.48
CA LEU A 5 25.44 0.98 -7.57
C LEU A 5 24.45 0.03 -8.26
N SER A 6 23.85 -0.86 -7.49
CA SER A 6 22.84 -1.78 -8.04
C SER A 6 21.69 -0.99 -8.69
N PRO A 7 21.29 -1.38 -9.91
CA PRO A 7 20.13 -0.78 -10.56
C PRO A 7 18.80 -1.28 -9.95
N PHE A 8 18.85 -2.30 -9.10
CA PHE A 8 17.69 -2.86 -8.44
C PHE A 8 17.53 -2.29 -7.04
N GLN A 9 16.35 -1.73 -6.75
CA GLN A 9 16.04 -1.08 -5.47
C GLN A 9 14.82 -1.71 -4.83
N PHE A 10 14.93 -2.02 -3.56
CA PHE A 10 13.85 -2.47 -2.70
C PHE A 10 13.98 -1.83 -1.32
N GLY A 11 12.90 -1.77 -0.54
CA GLY A 11 12.93 -1.11 0.78
C GLY A 11 12.69 0.40 0.75
N THR A 12 12.68 1.01 -0.41
CA THR A 12 12.43 2.44 -0.62
C THR A 12 11.34 2.65 -1.67
N LEU A 13 10.84 3.87 -1.77
CA LEU A 13 9.91 4.24 -2.84
C LEU A 13 10.62 4.20 -4.19
N ALA A 14 10.02 3.54 -5.17
CA ALA A 14 10.53 3.58 -6.53
C ALA A 14 10.38 4.98 -7.12
N THR A 15 11.48 5.55 -7.57
CA THR A 15 11.54 6.87 -8.20
C THR A 15 12.18 6.79 -9.57
N ASN A 16 11.79 7.68 -10.49
CA ASN A 16 12.38 7.86 -11.81
C ASN A 16 12.59 6.55 -12.60
N GLU A 17 13.83 6.16 -12.86
CA GLU A 17 14.22 5.01 -13.69
C GLU A 17 13.84 3.65 -13.07
N ASN A 18 13.64 3.60 -11.75
CA ASN A 18 13.22 2.39 -11.04
C ASN A 18 11.69 2.25 -10.95
N PHE A 19 10.94 3.22 -11.48
CA PHE A 19 9.50 3.14 -11.60
C PHE A 19 9.13 2.49 -12.93
N ILE A 20 8.80 1.19 -12.86
CA ILE A 20 8.54 0.37 -14.03
C ILE A 20 7.06 0.39 -14.33
N ASP A 21 6.72 0.64 -15.62
CA ASP A 21 5.35 0.56 -16.15
C ASP A 21 4.32 1.41 -15.37
N ARG A 22 3.07 0.95 -15.29
CA ARG A 22 1.95 1.62 -14.65
C ARG A 22 1.45 2.87 -15.35
N GLN A 23 1.67 2.98 -16.65
CA GLN A 23 1.21 4.14 -17.42
C GLN A 23 -0.31 4.26 -17.38
N GLU A 24 -1.02 3.15 -17.56
CA GLU A 24 -2.47 3.09 -17.51
C GLU A 24 -3.00 3.41 -16.09
N ASP A 25 -2.43 2.80 -15.04
CA ASP A 25 -2.83 3.08 -13.65
C ASP A 25 -2.61 4.56 -13.30
N ARG A 26 -1.48 5.17 -13.73
CA ARG A 26 -1.18 6.60 -13.52
C ARG A 26 -2.17 7.49 -14.26
N ALA A 27 -2.40 7.20 -15.53
CA ALA A 27 -3.34 7.95 -16.35
C ALA A 27 -4.75 7.91 -15.76
N LEU A 28 -5.21 6.73 -15.35
CA LEU A 28 -6.52 6.55 -14.72
C LEU A 28 -6.63 7.34 -13.40
N LEU A 29 -5.62 7.25 -12.51
CA LEU A 29 -5.60 8.01 -11.26
C LEU A 29 -5.67 9.51 -11.51
N LYS A 30 -4.86 10.02 -12.43
CA LYS A 30 -4.83 11.44 -12.82
C LYS A 30 -6.19 11.87 -13.38
N GLN A 31 -6.75 11.10 -14.30
CA GLN A 31 -8.03 11.39 -14.93
C GLN A 31 -9.17 11.49 -13.91
N LEU A 32 -9.29 10.48 -13.02
CA LEU A 32 -10.36 10.45 -12.02
C LEU A 32 -10.25 11.61 -11.04
N LEU A 33 -9.07 11.80 -10.43
CA LEU A 33 -8.85 12.85 -9.44
C LEU A 33 -8.92 14.26 -10.03
N SER A 34 -8.51 14.46 -11.29
CA SER A 34 -8.70 15.72 -12.02
C SER A 34 -10.18 15.99 -12.29
N SER A 35 -10.99 14.96 -12.43
CA SER A 35 -12.44 15.06 -12.64
C SER A 35 -13.24 15.11 -11.33
N HIS A 36 -12.59 15.37 -10.19
CA HIS A 36 -13.21 15.39 -8.85
C HIS A 36 -13.85 14.06 -8.42
N ILE A 37 -13.41 12.94 -8.97
CA ILE A 37 -13.86 11.61 -8.57
C ILE A 37 -12.91 11.08 -7.49
N ASN A 38 -13.46 10.74 -6.34
CA ASN A 38 -12.70 10.10 -5.27
C ASN A 38 -12.25 8.69 -5.71
N VAL A 39 -11.07 8.30 -5.27
CA VAL A 39 -10.47 7.01 -5.64
C VAL A 39 -10.13 6.22 -4.39
N MET A 40 -10.47 4.94 -4.41
CA MET A 40 -10.05 3.95 -3.44
C MET A 40 -9.14 2.94 -4.12
N LEU A 41 -7.82 3.02 -3.86
CA LEU A 41 -6.83 2.15 -4.45
C LEU A 41 -6.46 1.01 -3.50
N ILE A 42 -6.78 -0.20 -3.90
CA ILE A 42 -6.55 -1.42 -3.10
C ILE A 42 -5.44 -2.25 -3.77
N SER A 43 -4.41 -2.56 -2.98
CA SER A 43 -3.27 -3.33 -3.48
C SER A 43 -2.63 -4.11 -2.34
N PRO A 44 -2.19 -5.34 -2.53
CA PRO A 44 -1.35 -6.03 -1.56
C PRO A 44 -0.11 -5.22 -1.17
N ARG A 45 0.47 -5.56 -0.03
CA ARG A 45 1.71 -4.92 0.43
C ARG A 45 2.84 -5.09 -0.59
N ARG A 46 3.71 -4.07 -0.68
CA ARG A 46 4.95 -4.13 -1.47
C ARG A 46 4.76 -4.26 -3.00
N TRP A 47 3.57 -3.95 -3.53
CA TRP A 47 3.32 -3.90 -4.97
C TRP A 47 3.61 -2.53 -5.60
N GLY A 48 4.08 -1.55 -4.83
CA GLY A 48 4.41 -0.22 -5.30
C GLY A 48 3.27 0.79 -5.28
N LYS A 49 2.19 0.54 -4.51
CA LYS A 49 1.01 1.41 -4.36
C LYS A 49 1.38 2.87 -4.04
N SER A 50 2.17 3.10 -2.97
CA SER A 50 2.55 4.44 -2.55
C SER A 50 3.45 5.14 -3.58
N SER A 51 4.32 4.38 -4.29
CA SER A 51 5.11 4.91 -5.42
C SER A 51 4.22 5.34 -6.58
N LEU A 52 3.20 4.54 -6.91
CA LEU A 52 2.23 4.86 -7.96
C LEU A 52 1.48 6.16 -7.64
N VAL A 53 0.90 6.26 -6.42
CA VAL A 53 0.16 7.45 -6.00
C VAL A 53 1.06 8.69 -6.00
N LYS A 54 2.26 8.61 -5.41
CA LYS A 54 3.19 9.75 -5.38
C LYS A 54 3.60 10.19 -6.79
N ARG A 55 3.86 9.24 -7.70
CA ARG A 55 4.24 9.55 -9.08
C ARG A 55 3.09 10.21 -9.84
N ALA A 56 1.89 9.63 -9.79
CA ALA A 56 0.71 10.18 -10.46
C ALA A 56 0.36 11.59 -9.95
N MET A 57 0.44 11.81 -8.64
CA MET A 57 0.15 13.11 -8.03
C MET A 57 1.23 14.15 -8.32
N SER A 58 2.51 13.75 -8.35
CA SER A 58 3.59 14.66 -8.75
C SER A 58 3.46 15.13 -10.20
N GLU A 59 3.08 14.22 -11.10
CA GLU A 59 2.80 14.57 -12.51
C GLU A 59 1.61 15.52 -12.60
N LEU A 60 0.51 15.23 -11.90
CA LEU A 60 -0.69 16.08 -11.91
C LEU A 60 -0.42 17.49 -11.37
N ALA A 61 0.32 17.60 -10.27
CA ALA A 61 0.70 18.89 -9.70
C ALA A 61 1.69 19.67 -10.61
N GLY A 62 2.46 18.97 -11.44
CA GLY A 62 3.32 19.58 -12.46
C GLY A 62 2.55 20.06 -13.69
N GLU A 63 1.42 19.43 -14.02
CA GLU A 63 0.55 19.78 -15.14
C GLU A 63 -0.44 20.92 -14.80
N ASP A 64 -0.85 21.01 -13.53
CA ASP A 64 -1.78 22.05 -13.05
C ASP A 64 -1.26 22.71 -11.78
N ASN A 65 -0.79 23.94 -11.92
CA ASN A 65 -0.25 24.75 -10.84
C ASN A 65 -1.26 25.11 -9.74
N ASN A 66 -2.56 24.92 -9.97
CA ASN A 66 -3.61 25.17 -9.01
C ASN A 66 -3.90 23.95 -8.13
N VAL A 67 -3.35 22.78 -8.45
CA VAL A 67 -3.52 21.56 -7.66
C VAL A 67 -2.51 21.51 -6.52
N ARG A 68 -2.98 21.15 -5.33
CA ARG A 68 -2.14 20.87 -4.15
C ARG A 68 -2.42 19.46 -3.66
N ILE A 69 -1.36 18.76 -3.31
CA ILE A 69 -1.43 17.37 -2.86
C ILE A 69 -1.11 17.32 -1.36
N CYS A 70 -2.08 16.80 -0.60
CA CYS A 70 -1.93 16.55 0.83
C CYS A 70 -1.68 15.06 1.04
N TYR A 71 -0.59 14.68 1.71
CA TYR A 71 -0.28 13.29 2.05
C TYR A 71 -0.43 13.05 3.54
N ILE A 72 -1.17 12.00 3.89
CA ILE A 72 -1.37 11.55 5.27
C ILE A 72 -1.05 10.06 5.32
N ASP A 73 -0.23 9.65 6.29
CA ASP A 73 0.02 8.24 6.58
C ASP A 73 -0.79 7.84 7.82
N ALA A 74 -1.85 7.04 7.59
CA ALA A 74 -2.71 6.57 8.66
C ALA A 74 -2.06 5.46 9.51
N PHE A 75 -0.92 4.91 9.09
CA PHE A 75 -0.20 3.87 9.84
C PHE A 75 0.29 4.38 11.20
N SER A 76 0.68 5.65 11.27
CA SER A 76 1.18 6.29 12.49
C SER A 76 0.09 6.81 13.43
N ILE A 77 -1.19 6.76 13.02
CA ILE A 77 -2.30 7.33 13.78
C ILE A 77 -2.84 6.32 14.78
N GLY A 78 -2.66 6.59 16.07
CA GLY A 78 -3.07 5.73 17.18
C GLY A 78 -4.37 6.14 17.89
N SER A 79 -4.95 7.31 17.56
CA SER A 79 -6.19 7.79 18.17
C SER A 79 -7.00 8.71 17.24
N GLU A 80 -8.29 8.84 17.54
CA GLU A 80 -9.17 9.78 16.85
C GLU A 80 -8.63 11.22 16.90
N SER A 81 -8.21 11.68 18.08
CA SER A 81 -7.67 13.03 18.27
C SER A 81 -6.41 13.27 17.44
N GLU A 82 -5.56 12.26 17.31
CA GLU A 82 -4.36 12.31 16.47
C GLU A 82 -4.72 12.40 14.99
N PHE A 83 -5.74 11.65 14.54
CA PHE A 83 -6.24 11.76 13.16
C PHE A 83 -6.65 13.19 12.83
N TYR A 84 -7.50 13.82 13.64
CA TYR A 84 -7.97 15.18 13.37
C TYR A 84 -6.84 16.21 13.40
N ARG A 85 -5.87 16.08 14.33
CA ARG A 85 -4.68 16.95 14.37
C ARG A 85 -3.83 16.80 13.13
N THR A 86 -3.49 15.56 12.79
CA THR A 86 -2.67 15.25 11.60
C THR A 86 -3.37 15.73 10.33
N PHE A 87 -4.67 15.47 10.20
CA PHE A 87 -5.46 15.91 9.06
C PHE A 87 -5.42 17.43 8.91
N ALA A 88 -5.72 18.18 9.98
CA ALA A 88 -5.68 19.65 9.96
C ALA A 88 -4.30 20.18 9.60
N SER A 89 -3.25 19.65 10.25
CA SER A 89 -1.87 20.07 10.03
C SER A 89 -1.42 19.86 8.59
N GLN A 90 -1.63 18.66 8.05
CA GLN A 90 -1.20 18.31 6.68
C GLN A 90 -1.99 19.06 5.60
N VAL A 91 -3.29 19.28 5.81
CA VAL A 91 -4.13 20.05 4.90
C VAL A 91 -3.70 21.52 4.84
N ILE A 92 -3.41 22.15 5.97
CA ILE A 92 -2.91 23.52 6.00
C ILE A 92 -1.52 23.58 5.36
N ALA A 93 -0.65 22.61 5.66
CA ALA A 93 0.70 22.56 5.10
C ALA A 93 0.71 22.46 3.58
N CYS A 94 -0.12 21.61 2.99
CA CYS A 94 -0.18 21.46 1.53
C CYS A 94 -0.70 22.71 0.82
N ALA A 95 -1.57 23.50 1.46
CA ALA A 95 -2.14 24.72 0.91
C ALA A 95 -1.24 25.95 1.09
N SER A 96 -0.18 25.84 1.91
CA SER A 96 0.70 26.96 2.29
C SER A 96 2.07 26.83 1.66
N SER A 97 2.54 27.84 0.94
CA SER A 97 3.81 27.79 0.20
C SER A 97 5.03 28.15 1.05
N LYS A 98 4.84 28.73 2.23
CA LYS A 98 5.88 29.15 3.18
C LYS A 98 5.39 28.97 4.59
N MET A 99 6.31 28.82 5.53
CA MET A 99 6.08 28.65 6.96
C MET A 99 5.22 29.75 7.59
N GLU A 100 5.56 31.00 7.30
CA GLU A 100 4.82 32.15 7.81
C GLU A 100 3.34 32.11 7.41
N ARG A 101 3.07 31.72 6.16
CA ARG A 101 1.71 31.54 5.66
C ARG A 101 0.99 30.37 6.32
N TRP A 102 1.71 29.29 6.67
CA TRP A 102 1.12 28.18 7.40
C TRP A 102 0.60 28.64 8.79
N ILE A 103 1.41 29.42 9.52
CA ILE A 103 1.02 29.98 10.83
C ILE A 103 -0.19 30.90 10.67
N GLU A 104 -0.19 31.78 9.66
CA GLU A 104 -1.32 32.66 9.35
C GLU A 104 -2.59 31.87 9.01
N ASP A 105 -2.47 30.86 8.13
CA ASP A 105 -3.58 29.99 7.76
C ASP A 105 -4.09 29.19 8.96
N ALA A 106 -3.20 28.62 9.76
CA ALA A 106 -3.57 27.90 10.97
C ALA A 106 -4.31 28.84 11.96
N LYS A 107 -3.80 30.05 12.19
CA LYS A 107 -4.50 31.06 13.01
C LYS A 107 -5.85 31.41 12.41
N LYS A 108 -5.93 31.74 11.13
CA LYS A 108 -7.16 32.14 10.46
C LYS A 108 -8.25 31.09 10.51
N PHE A 109 -7.91 29.84 10.15
CA PHE A 109 -8.88 28.77 9.96
C PHE A 109 -9.17 27.96 11.22
N LEU A 110 -8.20 27.82 12.14
CA LEU A 110 -8.38 26.99 13.32
C LEU A 110 -8.83 27.78 14.56
N THR A 111 -8.34 28.99 14.79
CA THR A 111 -8.72 29.72 16.03
C THR A 111 -10.20 30.07 16.11
N GLY A 112 -10.87 30.29 14.96
CA GLY A 112 -12.32 30.46 14.90
C GLY A 112 -13.12 29.17 15.19
N VAL A 113 -12.51 28.00 14.99
CA VAL A 113 -13.11 26.68 15.13
C VAL A 113 -12.67 26.00 16.42
N ILE A 114 -11.39 26.15 16.78
CA ILE A 114 -10.74 25.50 17.92
C ILE A 114 -10.07 26.57 18.78
N PRO A 115 -10.81 27.20 19.70
CA PRO A 115 -10.28 28.31 20.51
C PRO A 115 -9.04 27.96 21.34
N GLN A 116 -8.81 26.69 21.62
CA GLN A 116 -7.69 26.19 22.43
C GLN A 116 -6.50 25.68 21.60
N VAL A 117 -6.46 25.93 20.29
CA VAL A 117 -5.33 25.50 19.47
C VAL A 117 -4.06 26.24 19.88
N VAL A 118 -3.03 25.50 20.24
CA VAL A 118 -1.68 26.02 20.45
C VAL A 118 -0.87 25.76 19.18
N ILE A 119 -0.48 26.84 18.52
CA ILE A 119 0.37 26.81 17.33
C ILE A 119 1.79 27.06 17.80
N ASN A 120 2.65 26.07 17.63
CA ASN A 120 4.05 26.21 17.99
C ASN A 120 4.80 26.95 16.86
N ASP A 121 5.07 28.25 17.07
CA ASP A 121 5.75 29.12 16.12
C ASP A 121 7.30 29.10 16.21
N GLN A 122 7.85 28.31 17.15
CA GLN A 122 9.31 28.20 17.35
C GLN A 122 9.97 27.06 16.54
N VAL A 123 9.21 26.32 15.74
CA VAL A 123 9.73 25.20 14.96
C VAL A 123 10.26 25.71 13.61
N THR A 124 11.53 25.42 13.32
CA THR A 124 12.20 25.84 12.10
C THR A 124 12.04 24.87 10.92
N ASP A 125 11.45 23.68 11.15
CA ASP A 125 11.27 22.64 10.14
C ASP A 125 9.79 22.50 9.76
N PHE A 126 9.50 22.68 8.47
CA PHE A 126 8.16 22.59 7.88
C PHE A 126 7.49 21.21 8.08
N MET A 127 8.28 20.15 8.29
CA MET A 127 7.81 18.78 8.52
C MET A 127 7.49 18.46 9.99
N ALA A 128 7.83 19.35 10.92
CA ALA A 128 7.74 19.12 12.36
C ALA A 128 6.58 19.89 13.05
N PHE A 129 5.63 20.43 12.26
CA PHE A 129 4.51 21.17 12.85
C PHE A 129 3.55 20.27 13.57
N ASP A 130 3.50 20.43 14.89
CA ASP A 130 2.53 19.76 15.75
C ASP A 130 1.49 20.78 16.24
N LEU A 131 0.26 20.62 15.79
CA LEU A 131 -0.89 21.32 16.33
C LEU A 131 -1.30 20.67 17.65
N LYS A 132 -1.14 21.37 18.76
CA LYS A 132 -1.54 20.85 20.08
C LYS A 132 -2.96 21.32 20.40
N PHE A 133 -3.91 20.42 20.24
CA PHE A 133 -5.29 20.57 20.70
C PHE A 133 -5.95 19.21 20.89
N VAL A 134 -7.01 19.18 21.67
CA VAL A 134 -7.90 18.03 21.78
C VAL A 134 -9.20 18.41 21.09
N PRO A 135 -9.52 17.82 19.91
CA PRO A 135 -10.73 18.17 19.18
C PRO A 135 -11.96 17.82 20.01
N GLN A 136 -12.84 18.79 20.21
CA GLN A 136 -14.17 18.55 20.78
C GLN A 136 -15.12 18.11 19.66
N GLU A 137 -16.27 17.55 20.02
CA GLU A 137 -17.23 17.02 19.04
C GLU A 137 -17.63 18.06 17.97
N ARG A 138 -17.84 19.30 18.37
CA ARG A 138 -18.16 20.42 17.45
C ARG A 138 -17.04 20.76 16.48
N ASP A 139 -15.78 20.47 16.83
CA ASP A 139 -14.59 20.85 16.04
C ASP A 139 -14.34 19.86 14.90
N LYS A 140 -14.75 18.59 15.08
CA LYS A 140 -14.46 17.49 14.17
C LYS A 140 -14.98 17.73 12.75
N MET A 141 -16.23 18.14 12.62
CA MET A 141 -16.85 18.45 11.32
C MET A 141 -16.15 19.63 10.62
N ALA A 142 -15.81 20.67 11.37
CA ALA A 142 -15.12 21.83 10.83
C ALA A 142 -13.69 21.50 10.39
N ILE A 143 -12.98 20.63 11.12
CA ILE A 143 -11.66 20.13 10.70
C ILE A 143 -11.77 19.35 9.38
N LEU A 144 -12.77 18.48 9.24
CA LEU A 144 -12.99 17.75 7.99
C LEU A 144 -13.36 18.66 6.81
N GLN A 145 -13.90 19.86 7.08
CA GLN A 145 -14.23 20.86 6.07
C GLN A 145 -13.05 21.74 5.64
N LEU A 146 -11.93 21.73 6.38
CA LEU A 146 -10.74 22.57 6.11
C LEU A 146 -10.23 22.50 4.67
N PRO A 147 -10.11 21.33 4.01
CA PRO A 147 -9.59 21.28 2.65
C PRO A 147 -10.44 22.11 1.68
N GLU A 148 -11.75 22.02 1.77
CA GLU A 148 -12.68 22.75 0.93
C GLU A 148 -12.65 24.26 1.20
N LEU A 149 -12.56 24.66 2.48
CA LEU A 149 -12.48 26.06 2.87
C LEU A 149 -11.19 26.70 2.35
N LEU A 150 -10.05 26.04 2.55
CA LEU A 150 -8.75 26.50 2.04
C LEU A 150 -8.72 26.54 0.51
N ALA A 151 -9.30 25.54 -0.15
CA ALA A 151 -9.38 25.48 -1.60
C ALA A 151 -10.17 26.67 -2.16
N LYS A 152 -11.33 26.98 -1.57
CA LYS A 152 -12.15 28.16 -1.96
C LYS A 152 -11.44 29.48 -1.73
N GLU A 153 -10.86 29.65 -0.56
CA GLU A 153 -10.18 30.89 -0.18
C GLU A 153 -8.98 31.21 -1.07
N LYS A 154 -8.21 30.15 -1.43
CA LYS A 154 -6.99 30.33 -2.21
C LYS A 154 -7.16 30.16 -3.72
N GLY A 155 -8.37 29.81 -4.19
CA GLY A 155 -8.61 29.52 -5.60
C GLY A 155 -7.82 28.32 -6.12
N ILE A 156 -7.63 27.30 -5.29
CA ILE A 156 -6.86 26.08 -5.61
C ILE A 156 -7.76 24.85 -5.51
N ARG A 157 -7.23 23.73 -5.94
CA ARG A 157 -7.80 22.40 -5.74
C ARG A 157 -6.92 21.59 -4.80
N ILE A 158 -7.52 20.80 -3.93
CA ILE A 158 -6.77 19.96 -2.99
C ILE A 158 -7.11 18.49 -3.24
N ILE A 159 -6.09 17.65 -3.38
CA ILE A 159 -6.22 16.20 -3.41
C ILE A 159 -5.62 15.64 -2.13
N VAL A 160 -6.46 15.05 -1.30
CA VAL A 160 -6.03 14.43 -0.03
C VAL A 160 -5.77 12.95 -0.26
N CYS A 161 -4.52 12.54 -0.11
CA CYS A 161 -4.03 11.19 -0.29
C CYS A 161 -3.76 10.57 1.10
N ILE A 162 -4.55 9.55 1.49
CA ILE A 162 -4.39 8.88 2.79
C ILE A 162 -3.88 7.45 2.56
N ASP A 163 -2.62 7.20 2.95
CA ASP A 163 -2.01 5.86 2.91
C ASP A 163 -2.46 5.03 4.09
N GLU A 164 -2.54 3.71 3.88
CA GLU A 164 -2.96 2.70 4.85
C GLU A 164 -4.29 3.06 5.55
N PHE A 165 -5.24 3.63 4.78
CA PHE A 165 -6.53 4.14 5.27
C PHE A 165 -7.28 3.16 6.18
N GLN A 166 -7.17 1.85 5.92
CA GLN A 166 -7.80 0.83 6.75
C GLN A 166 -7.28 0.77 8.18
N GLN A 167 -6.15 1.41 8.50
CA GLN A 167 -5.66 1.48 9.89
C GLN A 167 -6.60 2.29 10.78
N LEU A 168 -7.28 3.28 10.23
CA LEU A 168 -8.30 4.03 10.96
C LEU A 168 -9.43 3.13 11.47
N ALA A 169 -9.76 2.05 10.73
CA ALA A 169 -10.80 1.10 11.14
C ALA A 169 -10.43 0.28 12.39
N ASN A 170 -9.21 0.35 12.88
CA ASN A 170 -8.81 -0.24 14.15
C ASN A 170 -9.07 0.68 15.36
N LEU A 171 -9.40 1.95 15.12
CA LEU A 171 -9.72 2.90 16.20
C LEU A 171 -11.11 2.60 16.79
N PRO A 172 -11.26 2.66 18.12
CA PRO A 172 -12.56 2.42 18.77
C PRO A 172 -13.68 3.32 18.25
N GLU A 173 -13.34 4.57 17.91
CA GLU A 173 -14.27 5.61 17.49
C GLU A 173 -14.55 5.59 15.97
N TYR A 174 -13.97 4.65 15.24
CA TYR A 174 -13.98 4.64 13.76
C TYR A 174 -15.37 4.75 13.15
N LYS A 175 -16.37 4.06 13.70
CA LYS A 175 -17.74 4.10 13.15
C LYS A 175 -18.34 5.50 13.14
N ASP A 176 -18.09 6.28 14.19
CA ASP A 176 -18.52 7.67 14.28
C ASP A 176 -17.70 8.55 13.32
N MET A 177 -16.39 8.37 13.33
CA MET A 177 -15.48 9.06 12.41
C MET A 177 -15.84 8.81 10.94
N GLU A 178 -16.11 7.56 10.58
CA GLU A 178 -16.47 7.14 9.22
C GLU A 178 -17.72 7.88 8.72
N GLY A 179 -18.76 7.94 9.55
CA GLY A 179 -19.99 8.69 9.26
C GLY A 179 -19.75 10.17 9.04
N LYS A 180 -18.95 10.81 9.91
CA LYS A 180 -18.59 12.23 9.80
C LYS A 180 -17.76 12.52 8.55
N MET A 181 -16.71 11.73 8.32
CA MET A 181 -15.89 11.85 7.11
C MET A 181 -16.76 11.77 5.86
N ARG A 182 -17.61 10.73 5.76
CA ARG A 182 -18.51 10.55 4.62
C ARG A 182 -19.45 11.74 4.41
N SER A 183 -20.10 12.22 5.47
CA SER A 183 -21.09 13.31 5.37
C SER A 183 -20.46 14.63 4.92
N VAL A 184 -19.23 14.92 5.34
CA VAL A 184 -18.51 16.15 4.96
C VAL A 184 -17.88 16.01 3.58
N TRP A 185 -17.11 14.96 3.35
CA TRP A 185 -16.28 14.83 2.15
C TRP A 185 -17.10 14.68 0.86
N GLN A 186 -18.27 14.04 0.92
CA GLN A 186 -19.13 13.91 -0.25
C GLN A 186 -19.71 15.23 -0.78
N GLN A 187 -19.70 16.29 0.05
CA GLN A 187 -20.24 17.62 -0.32
C GLN A 187 -19.17 18.55 -0.90
N GLN A 188 -17.91 18.17 -0.82
CA GLN A 188 -16.79 18.97 -1.28
C GLN A 188 -16.68 18.95 -2.80
N GLN A 189 -16.41 20.10 -3.40
CA GLN A 189 -16.36 20.28 -4.86
C GLN A 189 -14.95 20.61 -5.37
N LEU A 190 -14.11 21.21 -4.54
CA LEU A 190 -12.73 21.57 -4.85
C LEU A 190 -11.71 20.63 -4.22
N THR A 191 -12.20 19.64 -3.48
CA THR A 191 -11.38 18.62 -2.81
C THR A 191 -11.74 17.23 -3.32
N SER A 192 -10.74 16.42 -3.61
CA SER A 192 -10.91 14.99 -3.92
C SER A 192 -10.03 14.14 -3.01
N TYR A 193 -10.39 12.88 -2.87
CA TYR A 193 -9.74 11.94 -1.97
C TYR A 193 -9.18 10.75 -2.72
N CYS A 194 -7.90 10.44 -2.45
CA CYS A 194 -7.25 9.20 -2.84
C CYS A 194 -6.99 8.38 -1.58
N LEU A 195 -7.90 7.46 -1.27
CA LEU A 195 -7.80 6.60 -0.09
C LEU A 195 -7.20 5.26 -0.50
N TYR A 196 -6.05 4.90 0.03
CA TYR A 196 -5.39 3.69 -0.40
C TYR A 196 -4.84 2.86 0.76
N GLY A 197 -4.75 1.54 0.54
CA GLY A 197 -4.35 0.63 1.60
C GLY A 197 -3.96 -0.75 1.11
N SER A 198 -3.31 -1.49 2.00
CA SER A 198 -2.71 -2.79 1.69
C SER A 198 -3.54 -3.98 2.17
N LYS A 199 -4.37 -3.83 3.18
CA LYS A 199 -5.21 -4.92 3.70
C LYS A 199 -6.50 -5.04 2.89
N ARG A 200 -6.43 -5.87 1.84
CA ARG A 200 -7.49 -6.01 0.83
C ARG A 200 -8.88 -6.25 1.44
N ASN A 201 -8.98 -7.21 2.38
CA ASN A 201 -10.28 -7.55 2.99
C ASN A 201 -10.86 -6.39 3.81
N MET A 202 -10.02 -5.65 4.55
CA MET A 202 -10.48 -4.49 5.32
C MET A 202 -10.94 -3.37 4.39
N MET A 203 -10.16 -3.06 3.33
CA MET A 203 -10.53 -2.05 2.35
C MET A 203 -11.84 -2.40 1.62
N ILE A 204 -12.02 -3.67 1.22
CA ILE A 204 -13.28 -4.13 0.62
C ILE A 204 -14.45 -3.96 1.60
N ASN A 205 -14.28 -4.28 2.87
CA ASN A 205 -15.32 -4.09 3.87
C ASN A 205 -15.70 -2.61 4.05
N ILE A 206 -14.75 -1.70 3.97
CA ILE A 206 -15.00 -0.26 4.08
C ILE A 206 -15.74 0.26 2.84
N PHE A 207 -15.33 -0.12 1.62
CA PHE A 207 -15.79 0.56 0.40
C PHE A 207 -16.85 -0.23 -0.42
N ASN A 208 -16.91 -1.54 -0.28
CA ASN A 208 -17.82 -2.39 -1.06
C ASN A 208 -18.96 -3.00 -0.23
N ASN A 209 -18.95 -2.82 1.09
CA ASN A 209 -20.05 -3.26 1.94
C ASN A 209 -21.18 -2.21 1.91
N SER A 210 -22.39 -2.62 1.51
CA SER A 210 -23.56 -1.74 1.42
C SER A 210 -23.96 -1.08 2.74
N ASN A 211 -23.54 -1.65 3.86
CA ASN A 211 -23.83 -1.11 5.21
C ASN A 211 -22.74 -0.14 5.70
N SER A 212 -21.65 0.05 4.93
CA SER A 212 -20.59 1.00 5.27
C SER A 212 -20.94 2.40 4.78
N PRO A 213 -20.69 3.47 5.56
CA PRO A 213 -20.83 4.86 5.12
C PRO A 213 -20.06 5.16 3.84
N PHE A 214 -18.87 4.58 3.64
CA PHE A 214 -18.07 4.76 2.44
C PHE A 214 -18.50 3.94 1.22
N TYR A 215 -19.60 3.19 1.33
CA TYR A 215 -20.13 2.48 0.15
C TYR A 215 -20.39 3.45 -1.00
N ARG A 216 -19.80 3.15 -2.18
CA ARG A 216 -19.88 4.00 -3.38
C ARG A 216 -19.43 5.46 -3.16
N PHE A 217 -18.42 5.67 -2.34
CA PHE A 217 -17.85 7.01 -2.13
C PHE A 217 -17.10 7.54 -3.37
N GLY A 218 -16.61 6.66 -4.22
CA GLY A 218 -15.90 6.97 -5.46
C GLY A 218 -15.56 5.69 -6.22
N GLN A 219 -14.56 5.76 -7.08
CA GLN A 219 -14.11 4.63 -7.89
C GLN A 219 -13.16 3.73 -7.10
N VAL A 220 -13.50 2.45 -6.99
CA VAL A 220 -12.58 1.43 -6.44
C VAL A 220 -11.70 0.91 -7.56
N ILE A 221 -10.39 0.92 -7.34
CA ILE A 221 -9.37 0.38 -8.24
C ILE A 221 -8.62 -0.73 -7.51
N PHE A 222 -8.61 -1.92 -8.10
CA PHE A 222 -7.76 -3.02 -7.65
C PHE A 222 -6.48 -3.02 -8.49
N MET A 223 -5.37 -2.62 -7.87
CA MET A 223 -4.08 -2.57 -8.54
C MET A 223 -3.63 -3.98 -8.94
N GLN A 224 -3.27 -4.17 -10.20
CA GLN A 224 -2.78 -5.43 -10.73
C GLN A 224 -1.27 -5.55 -10.56
N LYS A 225 -0.73 -6.77 -10.69
CA LYS A 225 0.72 -6.98 -10.78
C LYS A 225 1.24 -6.37 -12.10
N ILE A 226 2.47 -5.92 -12.08
CA ILE A 226 3.18 -5.57 -13.32
C ILE A 226 3.42 -6.88 -14.09
N ALA A 227 3.06 -6.90 -15.37
CA ALA A 227 3.17 -8.08 -16.22
C ALA A 227 4.64 -8.40 -16.57
N LYS A 228 4.92 -9.67 -16.93
CA LYS A 228 6.27 -10.12 -17.30
C LYS A 228 6.86 -9.32 -18.45
N GLU A 229 6.01 -8.93 -19.40
CA GLU A 229 6.36 -8.21 -20.63
C GLU A 229 7.02 -6.85 -20.32
N HIS A 230 6.75 -6.27 -19.14
CA HIS A 230 7.38 -5.05 -18.68
C HIS A 230 8.61 -5.33 -17.79
N TRP A 231 8.59 -6.43 -17.04
CA TRP A 231 9.69 -6.81 -16.17
C TRP A 231 10.92 -7.32 -16.93
N ILE A 232 10.71 -8.17 -17.94
CA ILE A 232 11.82 -8.79 -18.67
C ILE A 232 12.72 -7.72 -19.34
N PRO A 233 12.21 -6.76 -20.13
CA PRO A 233 13.04 -5.70 -20.71
C PRO A 233 13.75 -4.85 -19.65
N PHE A 234 13.08 -4.57 -18.51
CA PHE A 234 13.70 -3.83 -17.42
C PHE A 234 14.87 -4.58 -16.81
N ILE A 235 14.73 -5.90 -16.55
CA ILE A 235 15.80 -6.74 -16.01
C ILE A 235 17.00 -6.74 -16.97
N LEU A 236 16.77 -7.07 -18.26
CA LEU A 236 17.80 -7.13 -19.27
C LEU A 236 18.58 -5.81 -19.36
N SER A 237 17.88 -4.68 -19.51
CA SER A 237 18.52 -3.35 -19.61
C SER A 237 19.27 -2.94 -18.35
N SER A 238 18.79 -3.37 -17.18
CA SER A 238 19.43 -3.06 -15.90
C SER A 238 20.74 -3.81 -15.70
N PHE A 239 20.84 -5.04 -16.15
CA PHE A 239 22.10 -5.79 -16.18
C PHE A 239 23.06 -5.18 -17.19
N GLU A 240 22.60 -4.91 -18.42
CA GLU A 240 23.42 -4.35 -19.51
C GLU A 240 24.01 -2.99 -19.14
N LYS A 241 23.25 -2.07 -18.59
CA LYS A 241 23.72 -0.74 -18.10
C LYS A 241 24.88 -0.81 -17.13
N THR A 242 25.04 -1.94 -16.45
CA THR A 242 26.11 -2.16 -15.45
C THR A 242 27.22 -3.09 -15.96
N GLY A 243 27.24 -3.39 -17.27
CA GLY A 243 28.27 -4.23 -17.90
C GLY A 243 28.15 -5.71 -17.59
N LYS A 244 26.95 -6.16 -17.20
CA LYS A 244 26.62 -7.57 -16.94
C LYS A 244 25.56 -8.06 -17.92
N SER A 245 25.44 -9.37 -18.08
CA SER A 245 24.45 -9.99 -18.97
C SER A 245 23.58 -10.99 -18.24
N ILE A 246 22.34 -11.11 -18.71
CA ILE A 246 21.37 -12.11 -18.28
C ILE A 246 20.55 -12.53 -19.52
N SER A 247 20.21 -13.80 -19.65
CA SER A 247 19.35 -14.26 -20.72
C SER A 247 17.88 -13.90 -20.48
N ALA A 248 17.10 -13.77 -21.57
CA ALA A 248 15.66 -13.55 -21.47
C ALA A 248 14.94 -14.67 -20.71
N GLU A 249 15.37 -15.92 -20.94
CA GLU A 249 14.84 -17.09 -20.24
C GLU A 249 15.08 -17.02 -18.72
N MET A 250 16.28 -16.58 -18.31
CA MET A 250 16.61 -16.41 -16.91
C MET A 250 15.80 -15.25 -16.29
N ALA A 251 15.62 -14.15 -17.01
CA ALA A 251 14.78 -13.03 -16.57
C ALA A 251 13.31 -13.46 -16.42
N GLU A 252 12.77 -14.25 -17.34
CA GLU A 252 11.44 -14.83 -17.22
C GLU A 252 11.33 -15.75 -16.00
N ARG A 253 12.31 -16.62 -15.78
CA ARG A 253 12.35 -17.52 -14.63
C ARG A 253 12.39 -16.76 -13.30
N ILE A 254 13.11 -15.64 -13.23
CA ILE A 254 13.06 -14.73 -12.06
C ILE A 254 11.63 -14.23 -11.83
N CYS A 255 10.95 -13.76 -12.88
CA CYS A 255 9.57 -13.29 -12.78
C CYS A 255 8.63 -14.37 -12.24
N ASP A 256 8.78 -15.62 -12.72
CA ASP A 256 7.95 -16.75 -12.31
C ASP A 256 8.22 -17.17 -10.86
N ALA A 257 9.48 -17.23 -10.44
CA ALA A 257 9.85 -17.62 -9.09
C ALA A 257 9.19 -16.75 -8.03
N VAL A 258 9.08 -15.46 -8.30
CA VAL A 258 8.45 -14.49 -7.39
C VAL A 258 7.04 -14.06 -7.82
N ALA A 259 6.45 -14.77 -8.81
CA ALA A 259 5.12 -14.47 -9.36
C ALA A 259 4.91 -12.99 -9.69
N CYS A 260 5.91 -12.32 -10.27
CA CYS A 260 5.95 -10.89 -10.60
C CYS A 260 5.65 -9.95 -9.38
N HIS A 261 5.95 -10.40 -8.17
CA HIS A 261 5.81 -9.57 -6.98
C HIS A 261 6.90 -8.50 -6.94
N SER A 262 6.56 -7.22 -7.11
CA SER A 262 7.49 -6.12 -7.36
C SER A 262 8.65 -6.04 -6.36
N TRP A 263 8.38 -6.19 -5.07
CA TRP A 263 9.43 -6.18 -4.04
C TRP A 263 10.40 -7.34 -4.17
N TYR A 264 9.87 -8.56 -4.27
CA TYR A 264 10.71 -9.75 -4.33
C TYR A 264 11.45 -9.87 -5.65
N LEU A 265 10.87 -9.36 -6.72
CA LEU A 265 11.53 -9.31 -8.01
C LEU A 265 12.78 -8.40 -7.94
N GLN A 266 12.63 -7.21 -7.40
CA GLN A 266 13.74 -6.28 -7.18
C GLN A 266 14.78 -6.89 -6.21
N GLN A 267 14.35 -7.52 -5.13
CA GLN A 267 15.24 -8.16 -4.15
C GLN A 267 16.02 -9.33 -4.77
N LEU A 268 15.35 -10.21 -5.53
CA LEU A 268 15.99 -11.35 -6.20
C LEU A 268 16.97 -10.88 -7.27
N CYS A 269 16.56 -9.93 -8.10
CA CYS A 269 17.44 -9.31 -9.10
C CYS A 269 18.66 -8.65 -8.46
N TYR A 270 18.49 -7.97 -7.32
CA TYR A 270 19.60 -7.37 -6.57
C TYR A 270 20.65 -8.41 -6.16
N PHE A 271 20.24 -9.54 -5.59
CA PHE A 271 21.18 -10.58 -5.16
C PHE A 271 21.82 -11.29 -6.34
N ILE A 272 21.06 -11.65 -7.36
CA ILE A 272 21.59 -12.24 -8.59
C ILE A 272 22.63 -11.26 -9.20
N TRP A 273 22.27 -10.00 -9.35
CA TRP A 273 23.17 -8.98 -9.88
C TRP A 273 24.46 -8.84 -9.04
N SER A 274 24.35 -8.85 -7.71
CA SER A 274 25.50 -8.67 -6.82
C SER A 274 26.46 -9.87 -6.85
N PHE A 275 25.96 -11.07 -7.09
CA PHE A 275 26.77 -12.29 -7.24
C PHE A 275 27.33 -12.47 -8.66
N THR A 276 26.78 -11.79 -9.66
CA THR A 276 27.21 -11.88 -11.04
C THR A 276 28.48 -11.05 -11.27
N VAL A 277 29.49 -11.66 -11.91
CA VAL A 277 30.69 -10.93 -12.36
C VAL A 277 30.47 -10.39 -13.78
N SER A 278 30.14 -11.24 -14.73
CA SER A 278 29.89 -10.90 -16.14
C SER A 278 28.53 -11.39 -16.64
N GLU A 279 28.21 -12.64 -16.42
CA GLU A 279 27.01 -13.29 -16.92
C GLU A 279 26.31 -14.09 -15.81
N VAL A 280 24.98 -14.08 -15.82
CA VAL A 280 24.16 -14.85 -14.87
C VAL A 280 24.15 -16.33 -15.27
N THR A 281 24.56 -17.19 -14.34
CA THR A 281 24.51 -18.65 -14.48
C THR A 281 23.42 -19.26 -13.61
N GLU A 282 23.12 -20.54 -13.82
CA GLU A 282 22.19 -21.30 -12.97
C GLU A 282 22.59 -21.27 -11.50
N ASP A 283 23.88 -21.44 -11.20
CA ASP A 283 24.39 -21.42 -9.82
C ASP A 283 24.17 -20.05 -9.16
N ILE A 284 24.39 -18.95 -9.90
CA ILE A 284 24.16 -17.59 -9.42
C ILE A 284 22.66 -17.37 -9.15
N TYR A 285 21.78 -17.85 -10.03
CA TYR A 285 20.34 -17.78 -9.80
C TYR A 285 19.92 -18.50 -8.52
N HIS A 286 20.37 -19.75 -8.34
CA HIS A 286 20.06 -20.52 -7.14
C HIS A 286 20.63 -19.90 -5.87
N LEU A 287 21.85 -19.33 -5.93
CA LEU A 287 22.45 -18.61 -4.82
C LEU A 287 21.62 -17.37 -4.46
N GLY A 288 21.18 -16.60 -5.45
CA GLY A 288 20.31 -15.44 -5.25
C GLY A 288 18.97 -15.80 -4.61
N LEU A 289 18.30 -16.85 -5.11
CA LEU A 289 17.02 -17.33 -4.58
C LEU A 289 17.17 -17.81 -3.12
N LYS A 290 18.22 -18.61 -2.86
CA LYS A 290 18.54 -19.07 -1.50
C LYS A 290 18.78 -17.89 -0.54
N GLN A 291 19.46 -16.84 -0.99
CA GLN A 291 19.69 -15.65 -0.19
C GLN A 291 18.38 -14.93 0.14
N VAL A 292 17.46 -14.80 -0.81
CA VAL A 292 16.13 -14.22 -0.57
C VAL A 292 15.34 -15.05 0.45
N LEU A 293 15.34 -16.37 0.33
CA LEU A 293 14.68 -17.26 1.28
C LEU A 293 15.26 -17.11 2.68
N ASN A 294 16.58 -17.18 2.83
CA ASN A 294 17.27 -17.08 4.13
C ASN A 294 16.97 -15.77 4.85
N ILE A 295 17.00 -14.63 4.15
CA ILE A 295 16.74 -13.31 4.75
C ILE A 295 15.30 -13.20 5.27
N ASN A 296 14.34 -13.81 4.56
CA ASN A 296 12.93 -13.72 4.92
C ASN A 296 12.49 -14.84 5.90
N THR A 297 13.29 -15.88 6.10
CA THR A 297 13.00 -17.03 6.99
C THR A 297 12.54 -16.62 8.39
N PRO A 298 13.22 -15.71 9.13
CA PRO A 298 12.78 -15.36 10.50
C PRO A 298 11.36 -14.79 10.54
N MET A 299 10.99 -13.99 9.55
CA MET A 299 9.64 -13.42 9.44
C MET A 299 8.62 -14.55 9.15
N PHE A 300 8.91 -15.43 8.22
CA PHE A 300 8.02 -16.55 7.87
C PHE A 300 7.85 -17.55 9.00
N GLN A 301 8.91 -17.83 9.76
CA GLN A 301 8.84 -18.65 10.96
C GLN A 301 7.87 -18.03 11.99
N ASN A 302 8.05 -16.76 12.31
CA ASN A 302 7.17 -16.05 13.26
C ASN A 302 5.71 -16.05 12.78
N ASP A 303 5.44 -15.84 11.49
CA ASP A 303 4.08 -15.88 10.95
C ASP A 303 3.47 -17.29 11.03
N THR A 304 4.30 -18.34 10.84
CA THR A 304 3.86 -19.74 10.88
C THR A 304 3.66 -20.26 12.30
N GLU A 305 4.52 -19.89 13.24
CA GLU A 305 4.41 -20.28 14.67
C GLU A 305 3.11 -19.78 15.31
N ASN A 306 2.55 -18.69 14.80
CA ASN A 306 1.26 -18.13 15.24
C ASN A 306 0.03 -18.81 14.60
N LEU A 307 0.22 -19.96 13.92
CA LEU A 307 -0.86 -20.73 13.29
C LEU A 307 -1.14 -22.03 14.07
N SER A 308 -2.43 -22.42 14.06
CA SER A 308 -2.80 -23.73 14.60
C SER A 308 -2.35 -24.87 13.66
N SER A 309 -2.23 -26.09 14.20
CA SER A 309 -1.88 -27.28 13.41
C SER A 309 -2.79 -27.47 12.20
N THR A 310 -4.10 -27.28 12.36
CA THR A 310 -5.06 -27.41 11.25
C THR A 310 -4.97 -26.28 10.22
N GLN A 311 -4.44 -25.11 10.59
CA GLN A 311 -4.13 -24.03 9.65
C GLN A 311 -2.86 -24.35 8.85
N ILE A 312 -1.84 -24.91 9.51
CA ILE A 312 -0.61 -25.39 8.84
C ILE A 312 -0.94 -26.48 7.83
N GLU A 313 -1.78 -27.47 8.21
CA GLU A 313 -2.20 -28.53 7.29
C GLU A 313 -3.01 -27.98 6.09
N MET A 314 -3.84 -26.95 6.32
CA MET A 314 -4.50 -26.26 5.21
C MET A 314 -3.51 -25.54 4.28
N LEU A 315 -2.46 -24.91 4.83
CA LEU A 315 -1.42 -24.28 4.03
C LEU A 315 -0.63 -25.31 3.23
N LYS A 316 -0.36 -26.52 3.78
CA LYS A 316 0.25 -27.63 3.03
C LYS A 316 -0.60 -28.05 1.83
N ALA A 317 -1.92 -28.19 2.03
CA ALA A 317 -2.85 -28.49 0.96
C ALA A 317 -2.79 -27.42 -0.16
N ILE A 318 -2.87 -26.14 0.22
CA ILE A 318 -2.79 -25.00 -0.73
C ILE A 318 -1.42 -24.96 -1.41
N ALA A 319 -0.33 -25.16 -0.69
CA ALA A 319 1.04 -25.17 -1.26
C ALA A 319 1.22 -26.24 -2.32
N ASN A 320 0.56 -27.39 -2.14
CA ASN A 320 0.55 -28.51 -3.08
C ASN A 320 -0.49 -28.39 -4.22
N GLY A 321 -1.24 -27.26 -4.24
CA GLY A 321 -2.18 -26.98 -5.33
C GLY A 321 -3.59 -27.53 -5.13
N GLU A 322 -3.90 -28.07 -3.93
CA GLU A 322 -5.25 -28.55 -3.63
C GLU A 322 -6.25 -27.39 -3.54
N GLN A 323 -7.44 -27.61 -4.09
CA GLN A 323 -8.52 -26.63 -4.09
C GLN A 323 -9.84 -27.18 -3.48
N HIS A 324 -9.99 -28.50 -3.50
CA HIS A 324 -11.19 -29.19 -3.04
C HIS A 324 -11.08 -29.64 -1.56
N PHE A 325 -10.91 -28.68 -0.64
CA PHE A 325 -10.68 -28.95 0.79
C PHE A 325 -11.81 -29.73 1.47
N SER A 326 -13.01 -29.77 0.88
CA SER A 326 -14.15 -30.51 1.40
C SER A 326 -14.19 -31.97 0.94
N SER A 327 -13.37 -32.37 -0.03
CA SER A 327 -13.31 -33.76 -0.48
C SER A 327 -12.78 -34.68 0.63
N GLN A 328 -13.27 -35.92 0.69
CA GLN A 328 -12.89 -36.84 1.75
C GLN A 328 -11.41 -37.22 1.67
N ALA A 329 -10.87 -37.38 0.45
CA ALA A 329 -9.47 -37.66 0.21
C ALA A 329 -8.56 -36.55 0.73
N VAL A 330 -8.81 -35.28 0.36
CA VAL A 330 -8.01 -34.14 0.80
C VAL A 330 -8.09 -33.94 2.32
N LYS A 331 -9.29 -34.11 2.91
CA LYS A 331 -9.45 -34.05 4.38
C LYS A 331 -8.60 -35.07 5.13
N GLN A 332 -8.53 -36.30 4.60
CA GLN A 332 -7.76 -37.38 5.22
C GLN A 332 -6.26 -37.17 5.04
N ILE A 333 -5.82 -36.81 3.82
CA ILE A 333 -4.40 -36.58 3.54
C ILE A 333 -3.81 -35.46 4.42
N TYR A 334 -4.55 -34.34 4.54
CA TYR A 334 -4.05 -33.15 5.22
C TYR A 334 -4.69 -32.94 6.62
N ASN A 335 -5.45 -33.88 7.13
CA ASN A 335 -6.12 -33.79 8.45
C ASN A 335 -6.81 -32.44 8.69
N LEU A 336 -7.62 -31.97 7.72
CA LEU A 336 -8.22 -30.63 7.73
C LEU A 336 -9.37 -30.46 8.74
N GLY A 337 -9.80 -31.53 9.39
CA GLY A 337 -10.91 -31.51 10.33
C GLY A 337 -12.29 -31.49 9.66
N ASN A 338 -13.29 -30.99 10.38
CA ASN A 338 -14.66 -30.92 9.88
C ASN A 338 -14.88 -29.70 8.98
N PRO A 339 -16.01 -29.65 8.23
CA PRO A 339 -16.32 -28.55 7.31
C PRO A 339 -16.28 -27.16 7.96
N ASN A 340 -16.76 -27.02 9.19
CA ASN A 340 -16.76 -25.76 9.92
C ASN A 340 -15.33 -25.30 10.24
N THR A 341 -14.45 -26.23 10.61
CA THR A 341 -13.01 -25.96 10.84
C THR A 341 -12.34 -25.46 9.56
N ILE A 342 -12.63 -26.08 8.42
CA ILE A 342 -12.09 -25.68 7.11
C ILE A 342 -12.50 -24.24 6.78
N VAL A 343 -13.78 -23.91 6.91
CA VAL A 343 -14.30 -22.57 6.64
C VAL A 343 -13.68 -21.54 7.59
N LYS A 344 -13.59 -21.86 8.89
CA LYS A 344 -12.98 -20.98 9.91
C LYS A 344 -11.50 -20.74 9.62
N ASN A 345 -10.73 -21.80 9.36
CA ASN A 345 -9.30 -21.69 9.07
C ASN A 345 -9.04 -20.87 7.82
N ARG A 346 -9.77 -21.12 6.74
CA ARG A 346 -9.69 -20.34 5.52
C ARG A 346 -9.93 -18.86 5.77
N LYS A 347 -11.00 -18.50 6.48
CA LYS A 347 -11.33 -17.12 6.83
C LYS A 347 -10.22 -16.49 7.69
N THR A 348 -9.68 -17.23 8.64
CA THR A 348 -8.59 -16.75 9.50
C THR A 348 -7.31 -16.49 8.70
N LEU A 349 -6.92 -17.40 7.82
CA LEU A 349 -5.75 -17.24 6.96
C LEU A 349 -5.92 -16.07 5.97
N GLN A 350 -7.12 -15.86 5.45
CA GLN A 350 -7.44 -14.69 4.62
C GLN A 350 -7.36 -13.38 5.42
N ASN A 351 -7.90 -13.34 6.65
CA ASN A 351 -7.84 -12.15 7.49
C ASN A 351 -6.41 -11.81 7.96
N LYS A 352 -5.54 -12.81 8.02
CA LYS A 352 -4.11 -12.64 8.29
C LYS A 352 -3.30 -12.26 7.04
N ASP A 353 -3.94 -12.10 5.88
CA ASP A 353 -3.31 -11.85 4.57
C ASP A 353 -2.25 -12.92 4.18
N ILE A 354 -2.40 -14.17 4.65
CA ILE A 354 -1.53 -15.29 4.29
C ILE A 354 -1.96 -15.91 2.97
N ILE A 355 -3.28 -16.07 2.79
CA ILE A 355 -3.87 -16.57 1.55
C ILE A 355 -4.91 -15.60 0.98
N GLU A 356 -5.08 -15.65 -0.32
CA GLU A 356 -6.18 -14.95 -1.01
C GLU A 356 -6.88 -15.86 -2.02
N LYS A 357 -8.08 -15.46 -2.44
CA LYS A 357 -8.81 -16.14 -3.50
C LYS A 357 -8.50 -15.47 -4.84
N GLN A 358 -7.91 -16.21 -5.78
CA GLN A 358 -7.66 -15.80 -7.16
C GLN A 358 -8.33 -16.81 -8.11
N ASN A 359 -9.17 -16.35 -9.02
CA ASN A 359 -9.83 -17.19 -10.05
C ASN A 359 -10.41 -18.50 -9.47
N ASP A 360 -11.14 -18.40 -8.35
CA ASP A 360 -11.72 -19.52 -7.58
C ASP A 360 -10.75 -20.44 -6.84
N ALA A 361 -9.43 -20.23 -6.98
CA ALA A 361 -8.40 -20.94 -6.24
C ALA A 361 -7.90 -20.12 -5.02
N PHE A 362 -7.49 -20.83 -3.96
CA PHE A 362 -6.78 -20.21 -2.84
C PHE A 362 -5.27 -20.31 -3.08
N VAL A 363 -4.59 -19.17 -2.99
CA VAL A 363 -3.15 -19.07 -3.19
C VAL A 363 -2.52 -18.29 -2.04
N PHE A 364 -1.22 -18.50 -1.83
CA PHE A 364 -0.45 -17.64 -0.92
C PHE A 364 -0.38 -16.21 -1.47
N VAL A 365 -0.58 -15.24 -0.61
CA VAL A 365 -0.39 -13.81 -0.95
C VAL A 365 1.08 -13.52 -1.24
N ASP A 366 1.97 -14.10 -0.44
CA ASP A 366 3.41 -13.94 -0.55
C ASP A 366 4.04 -15.16 -1.27
N PRO A 367 4.62 -14.96 -2.47
CA PRO A 367 5.19 -16.05 -3.26
C PRO A 367 6.47 -16.64 -2.64
N ILE A 368 7.25 -15.83 -1.92
CA ILE A 368 8.48 -16.31 -1.26
C ILE A 368 8.13 -17.08 0.02
N TYR A 369 7.08 -16.65 0.75
CA TYR A 369 6.55 -17.44 1.85
C TYR A 369 6.08 -18.82 1.37
N ARG A 370 5.39 -18.89 0.21
CA ARG A 370 4.99 -20.17 -0.39
C ARG A 370 6.19 -21.07 -0.68
N LEU A 371 7.26 -20.53 -1.28
CA LEU A 371 8.47 -21.31 -1.60
C LEU A 371 9.13 -21.82 -0.33
N TRP A 372 9.38 -20.95 0.63
CA TRP A 372 9.92 -21.30 1.93
C TRP A 372 9.06 -22.35 2.65
N PHE A 373 7.74 -22.15 2.69
CA PHE A 373 6.81 -23.08 3.33
C PHE A 373 6.83 -24.47 2.70
N LYS A 374 6.97 -24.54 1.37
CA LYS A 374 7.14 -25.82 0.66
C LYS A 374 8.42 -26.54 1.07
N GLU A 375 9.52 -25.82 1.17
CA GLU A 375 10.81 -26.39 1.57
C GLU A 375 10.80 -26.91 3.00
N GLU A 376 10.16 -26.22 3.93
CA GLU A 376 10.19 -26.57 5.35
C GLU A 376 9.09 -27.55 5.77
N TYR A 377 7.90 -27.48 5.19
CA TYR A 377 6.70 -28.19 5.66
C TYR A 377 6.12 -29.23 4.70
N CYS A 378 6.53 -29.25 3.43
CA CYS A 378 5.97 -30.16 2.42
C CYS A 378 6.98 -31.19 1.90
N ARG A 379 8.06 -31.43 2.64
CA ARG A 379 9.03 -32.50 2.33
C ARG A 379 8.45 -33.90 2.60
#